data_2e12e68d82fb82be2e7337c40d196682
#
_entry.id   2e12e68d82fb82be2e7337c40d196682
#
_cell.length_a   1.000
_cell.length_b   1.000
_cell.length_c   1.000
_cell.angle_alpha   90.00
_cell.angle_beta   90.00
_cell.angle_gamma   90.00
#
_symmetry.space_group_name_H-M   'P 1'
#
loop_
_entity.id
_entity.type
_entity.pdbx_description
1 polymer ?
#
loop_
_entity_poly.entity_id
_entity_poly.type
_entity_poly.pdbx_seq_one_letter_code
_entity_poly.pdbx_strand_id
1 'polypeptide(L)'
;MKTGGALLAAFSLAGAKDLQNAGEATNAHTLNPDLPQSWIEVHPDNTILIRVGKPDFGQGTVFTAYRQIVAEELSVPFDAITTVVSGDTDGTPDGSGAFDFLQGGMPNVRKASAYVHQALLELASERLAVPKDQLSVKDGIVSAPGKNVSYGDLVKTNS
;
A
#
# COMPACT_ATOMS: atom_id res chain seq x y z
N MET A 1 -2.83 -22.38 -15.86
CA MET A 1 -2.90 -20.96 -15.43
C MET A 1 -2.50 -20.91 -13.98
N LYS A 2 -1.33 -20.40 -13.66
CA LYS A 2 -0.89 -20.21 -12.27
C LYS A 2 -1.43 -18.86 -11.81
N THR A 3 -2.42 -18.89 -10.95
CA THR A 3 -2.89 -17.72 -10.22
C THR A 3 -1.78 -17.30 -9.29
N GLY A 4 -1.09 -16.21 -9.62
CA GLY A 4 -0.17 -15.55 -8.70
C GLY A 4 -0.96 -15.04 -7.51
N GLY A 5 -0.71 -15.61 -6.35
CA GLY A 5 -1.30 -15.16 -5.11
C GLY A 5 -0.78 -13.76 -4.79
N ALA A 6 -1.62 -12.75 -4.91
CA ALA A 6 -1.36 -11.46 -4.30
C ALA A 6 -1.52 -11.63 -2.80
N LEU A 7 -0.45 -11.44 -2.05
CA LEU A 7 -0.52 -11.42 -0.60
C LEU A 7 -1.11 -10.08 -0.17
N LEU A 8 -2.37 -10.10 0.20
CA LEU A 8 -2.92 -9.09 1.09
C LEU A 8 -2.20 -9.28 2.43
N ALA A 9 -1.18 -8.49 2.68
CA ALA A 9 -0.56 -8.43 3.99
C ALA A 9 -1.57 -7.83 4.96
N ALA A 10 -2.37 -8.69 5.59
CA ALA A 10 -3.24 -8.32 6.69
C ALA A 10 -2.34 -8.07 7.90
N PHE A 11 -2.02 -6.80 8.14
CA PHE A 11 -1.29 -6.42 9.34
C PHE A 11 -2.22 -6.31 10.52
N SER A 12 -2.10 -7.24 11.43
CA SER A 12 -2.66 -7.14 12.77
C SER A 12 -1.74 -6.24 13.62
N LEU A 13 -1.97 -4.94 13.57
CA LEU A 13 -1.47 -4.05 14.61
C LEU A 13 -2.51 -4.03 15.74
N ALA A 14 -2.14 -4.66 16.85
CA ALA A 14 -2.87 -4.67 18.13
C ALA A 14 -4.33 -5.17 18.06
N GLY A 15 -4.52 -6.44 18.32
CA GLY A 15 -5.83 -7.02 18.62
C GLY A 15 -6.39 -7.95 17.56
N ALA A 16 -5.87 -9.16 17.51
CA ALA A 16 -6.28 -10.21 16.58
C ALA A 16 -7.77 -10.66 16.70
N LYS A 17 -8.60 -9.91 17.37
CA LYS A 17 -10.03 -10.24 17.51
C LYS A 17 -10.94 -9.56 16.52
N ASP A 18 -10.49 -8.45 15.90
CA ASP A 18 -11.34 -7.70 14.96
C ASP A 18 -11.15 -8.10 13.49
N LEU A 19 -10.11 -8.89 13.19
CA LEU A 19 -9.83 -9.35 11.81
C LEU A 19 -10.68 -10.55 11.38
N GLN A 20 -11.30 -11.27 12.32
CA GLN A 20 -12.18 -12.40 11.95
C GLN A 20 -13.52 -11.95 11.39
N ASN A 21 -13.90 -10.69 11.58
CA ASN A 21 -15.13 -10.11 11.03
C ASN A 21 -14.94 -9.42 9.67
N ALA A 22 -13.72 -9.32 9.17
CA ALA A 22 -13.46 -8.78 7.83
C ALA A 22 -13.84 -9.75 6.68
N GLY A 23 -14.33 -10.93 7.01
CA GLY A 23 -14.70 -11.98 6.05
C GLY A 23 -16.16 -12.00 5.63
N GLU A 24 -17.04 -11.22 6.24
CA GLU A 24 -18.44 -11.12 5.80
C GLU A 24 -18.66 -9.83 5.02
N ALA A 25 -18.34 -9.87 3.74
CA ALA A 25 -18.76 -8.86 2.78
C ALA A 25 -20.28 -8.93 2.62
N THR A 26 -20.99 -8.16 3.41
CA THR A 26 -22.37 -7.81 3.12
C THR A 26 -22.38 -6.88 1.91
N ASN A 27 -22.60 -7.41 0.72
CA ASN A 27 -23.13 -6.72 -0.47
C ASN A 27 -22.60 -5.33 -0.85
N ALA A 28 -21.38 -4.97 -0.51
CA ALA A 28 -20.77 -3.77 -1.05
C ALA A 28 -19.46 -4.14 -1.72
N HIS A 29 -19.39 -3.96 -2.99
CA HIS A 29 -18.21 -4.09 -3.82
C HIS A 29 -17.12 -3.05 -3.49
N THR A 30 -17.29 -2.26 -2.46
CA THR A 30 -16.38 -1.21 -2.04
C THR A 30 -15.35 -1.74 -1.04
N LEU A 31 -14.09 -1.47 -1.30
CA LEU A 31 -13.01 -1.76 -0.36
C LEU A 31 -13.17 -0.90 0.90
N ASN A 32 -12.84 -1.46 2.08
CA ASN A 32 -12.94 -0.72 3.32
C ASN A 32 -11.89 0.41 3.36
N PRO A 33 -12.29 1.70 3.42
CA PRO A 33 -11.36 2.83 3.41
C PRO A 33 -10.50 2.93 4.67
N ASP A 34 -10.86 2.28 5.76
CA ASP A 34 -10.10 2.28 7.01
C ASP A 34 -8.89 1.34 6.97
N LEU A 35 -8.80 0.50 5.96
CA LEU A 35 -7.73 -0.47 5.79
C LEU A 35 -6.66 0.03 4.80
N PRO A 36 -5.39 0.20 5.22
CA PRO A 36 -4.33 0.67 4.33
C PRO A 36 -4.15 -0.18 3.06
N GLN A 37 -4.33 -1.48 3.15
CA GLN A 37 -4.26 -2.41 2.00
C GLN A 37 -5.36 -2.19 0.97
N SER A 38 -6.42 -1.49 1.31
CA SER A 38 -7.45 -1.08 0.35
C SER A 38 -6.94 0.02 -0.59
N TRP A 39 -5.92 0.76 -0.20
CA TRP A 39 -5.33 1.88 -0.94
C TRP A 39 -4.04 1.50 -1.65
N ILE A 40 -3.17 0.75 -0.96
CA ILE A 40 -1.81 0.45 -1.39
C ILE A 40 -1.58 -1.06 -1.34
N GLU A 41 -1.06 -1.60 -2.43
CA GLU A 41 -0.66 -3.00 -2.52
C GLU A 41 0.78 -3.09 -3.01
N VAL A 42 1.61 -3.80 -2.26
CA VAL A 42 3.01 -4.07 -2.61
C VAL A 42 3.12 -5.49 -3.13
N HIS A 43 3.73 -5.66 -4.29
CA HIS A 43 3.86 -6.95 -4.94
C HIS A 43 5.25 -7.58 -4.72
N PRO A 44 5.36 -8.92 -4.85
CA PRO A 44 6.63 -9.64 -4.71
C PRO A 44 7.73 -9.24 -5.70
N ASP A 45 7.38 -8.61 -6.80
CA ASP A 45 8.31 -8.08 -7.81
C ASP A 45 8.75 -6.63 -7.55
N ASN A 46 8.44 -6.10 -6.36
CA ASN A 46 8.65 -4.71 -5.95
C ASN A 46 7.80 -3.67 -6.70
N THR A 47 6.82 -4.08 -7.47
CA THR A 47 5.84 -3.14 -8.02
C THR A 47 4.79 -2.78 -6.99
N ILE A 48 4.19 -1.60 -7.15
CA ILE A 48 3.18 -1.07 -6.24
C ILE A 48 1.96 -0.69 -7.06
N LEU A 49 0.79 -1.07 -6.53
CA LEU A 49 -0.50 -0.67 -7.03
C LEU A 49 -1.15 0.29 -6.03
N ILE A 50 -1.76 1.34 -6.53
CA ILE A 50 -2.59 2.26 -5.72
C ILE A 50 -4.03 2.24 -6.23
N ARG A 51 -4.98 2.42 -5.30
CA ARG A 51 -6.42 2.48 -5.58
C ARG A 51 -6.96 3.79 -5.06
N VAL A 52 -7.56 4.57 -5.95
CA VAL A 52 -8.22 5.83 -5.63
C VAL A 52 -9.47 5.96 -6.47
N GLY A 53 -10.61 6.26 -5.85
CA GLY A 53 -11.88 6.43 -6.57
C GLY A 53 -11.97 7.71 -7.37
N LYS A 54 -10.99 8.60 -7.24
CA LYS A 54 -10.99 9.91 -7.90
C LYS A 54 -10.58 9.80 -9.36
N PRO A 55 -11.47 10.11 -10.32
CA PRO A 55 -11.14 10.07 -11.73
C PRO A 55 -10.22 11.22 -12.14
N ASP A 56 -9.37 10.97 -13.12
CA ASP A 56 -8.57 12.01 -13.76
C ASP A 56 -9.33 12.58 -14.98
N PHE A 57 -9.54 13.87 -14.99
CA PHE A 57 -10.20 14.58 -16.11
C PHE A 57 -9.20 15.29 -17.04
N GLY A 58 -7.94 14.87 -17.01
CA GLY A 58 -6.86 15.45 -17.79
C GLY A 58 -5.95 16.39 -16.99
N GLN A 59 -6.21 16.57 -15.69
CA GLN A 59 -5.35 17.38 -14.82
C GLN A 59 -4.09 16.63 -14.37
N GLY A 60 -3.96 15.32 -14.61
CA GLY A 60 -2.81 14.51 -14.25
C GLY A 60 -2.66 14.18 -12.77
N THR A 61 -3.62 14.57 -11.93
CA THR A 61 -3.53 14.40 -10.48
C THR A 61 -3.45 12.93 -10.07
N VAL A 62 -4.32 12.10 -10.65
CA VAL A 62 -4.40 10.68 -10.30
C VAL A 62 -3.13 9.94 -10.72
N PHE A 63 -2.69 10.17 -11.94
CA PHE A 63 -1.56 9.43 -12.50
C PHE A 63 -0.18 10.00 -12.16
N THR A 64 -0.13 11.20 -11.60
CA THR A 64 1.14 11.84 -11.24
C THR A 64 1.22 12.15 -9.76
N ALA A 65 0.33 12.98 -9.22
CA ALA A 65 0.45 13.45 -7.84
C ALA A 65 0.28 12.32 -6.81
N TYR A 66 -0.68 11.42 -7.01
CA TYR A 66 -0.84 10.27 -6.10
C TYR A 66 0.38 9.33 -6.15
N ARG A 67 0.94 9.10 -7.33
CA ARG A 67 2.18 8.32 -7.47
C ARG A 67 3.36 8.99 -6.78
N GLN A 68 3.49 10.31 -6.88
CA GLN A 68 4.53 11.07 -6.18
C GLN A 68 4.40 10.95 -4.66
N ILE A 69 3.18 11.07 -4.12
CA ILE A 69 2.92 10.92 -2.69
C ILE A 69 3.33 9.52 -2.21
N VAL A 70 2.91 8.48 -2.91
CA VAL A 70 3.23 7.10 -2.53
C VAL A 70 4.73 6.83 -2.65
N ALA A 71 5.38 7.32 -3.72
CA ALA A 71 6.81 7.17 -3.92
C ALA A 71 7.62 7.81 -2.78
N GLU A 72 7.23 9.01 -2.37
CA GLU A 72 7.86 9.74 -1.26
C GLU A 72 7.67 9.00 0.07
N GLU A 73 6.42 8.68 0.42
CA GLU A 73 6.09 8.05 1.71
C GLU A 73 6.68 6.65 1.86
N LEU A 74 6.78 5.88 0.78
CA LEU A 74 7.36 4.54 0.80
C LEU A 74 8.86 4.51 0.48
N SER A 75 9.46 5.66 0.17
CA SER A 75 10.86 5.74 -0.28
C SER A 75 11.19 4.78 -1.42
N VAL A 76 10.35 4.81 -2.46
CA VAL A 76 10.50 3.99 -3.68
C VAL A 76 10.66 4.87 -4.91
N PRO A 77 11.26 4.36 -6.00
CA PRO A 77 11.26 5.07 -7.27
C PRO A 77 9.83 5.30 -7.78
N PHE A 78 9.60 6.43 -8.44
CA PHE A 78 8.30 6.75 -9.04
C PHE A 78 7.79 5.64 -9.97
N ASP A 79 8.69 5.02 -10.73
CA ASP A 79 8.36 3.95 -11.68
C ASP A 79 8.06 2.60 -11.03
N ALA A 80 8.32 2.44 -9.72
CA ALA A 80 7.88 1.26 -8.98
C ALA A 80 6.36 1.22 -8.86
N ILE A 81 5.68 2.37 -8.95
CA ILE A 81 4.22 2.44 -8.91
C ILE A 81 3.69 2.25 -10.33
N THR A 82 3.41 1.01 -10.68
CA THR A 82 3.08 0.59 -12.05
C THR A 82 1.61 0.66 -12.36
N THR A 83 0.75 0.58 -11.35
CA THR A 83 -0.69 0.51 -11.54
C THR A 83 -1.42 1.50 -10.65
N VAL A 84 -2.31 2.26 -11.27
CA VAL A 84 -3.25 3.14 -10.57
C VAL A 84 -4.66 2.72 -10.98
N VAL A 85 -5.41 2.16 -10.04
CA VAL A 85 -6.85 1.91 -10.19
C VAL A 85 -7.59 3.18 -9.83
N SER A 86 -8.36 3.72 -10.75
CA SER A 86 -8.98 5.03 -10.64
C SER A 86 -10.38 5.03 -11.25
N GLY A 87 -11.29 5.79 -10.66
CA GLY A 87 -12.65 5.96 -11.19
C GLY A 87 -13.56 4.72 -11.08
N ASP A 88 -13.10 3.67 -10.46
CA ASP A 88 -13.86 2.45 -10.21
C ASP A 88 -14.40 2.46 -8.78
N THR A 89 -15.72 2.58 -8.63
CA THR A 89 -16.37 2.63 -7.31
C THR A 89 -16.36 1.29 -6.59
N ASP A 90 -16.23 0.19 -7.32
CA ASP A 90 -16.21 -1.16 -6.75
C ASP A 90 -14.79 -1.60 -6.38
N GLY A 91 -13.80 -1.10 -7.11
CA GLY A 91 -12.38 -1.45 -6.95
C GLY A 91 -11.56 -0.45 -6.14
N THR A 92 -12.19 0.58 -5.53
CA THR A 92 -11.50 1.66 -4.81
C THR A 92 -12.14 1.96 -3.46
N PRO A 93 -11.37 2.43 -2.45
CA PRO A 93 -11.89 2.60 -1.09
C PRO A 93 -12.66 3.89 -0.84
N ASP A 94 -12.54 4.91 -1.70
CA ASP A 94 -13.04 6.27 -1.42
C ASP A 94 -14.13 6.76 -2.37
N GLY A 95 -14.67 5.87 -3.20
CA GLY A 95 -15.71 6.22 -4.18
C GLY A 95 -15.26 7.29 -5.18
N SER A 96 -16.10 7.54 -6.19
CA SER A 96 -15.82 8.55 -7.22
C SER A 96 -16.30 9.93 -6.80
N GLY A 97 -15.40 10.87 -6.59
CA GLY A 97 -15.73 12.28 -6.36
C GLY A 97 -14.75 13.17 -7.09
N ALA A 98 -15.24 14.02 -8.01
CA ALA A 98 -14.38 14.73 -8.93
C ALA A 98 -13.50 15.82 -8.29
N PHE A 99 -13.91 16.40 -7.17
CA PHE A 99 -13.33 17.64 -6.67
C PHE A 99 -12.68 17.57 -5.29
N ASP A 100 -12.62 16.39 -4.67
CA ASP A 100 -12.09 16.21 -3.32
C ASP A 100 -10.67 15.65 -3.28
N PHE A 101 -9.81 16.07 -4.19
CA PHE A 101 -8.43 15.58 -4.25
C PHE A 101 -7.61 16.02 -3.05
N LEU A 102 -7.69 17.31 -2.71
CA LEU A 102 -6.85 17.92 -1.68
C LEU A 102 -7.33 17.59 -0.26
N GLN A 103 -8.62 17.43 -0.05
CA GLN A 103 -9.21 17.24 1.28
C GLN A 103 -9.44 15.77 1.62
N GLY A 104 -9.78 14.94 0.64
CA GLY A 104 -10.07 13.52 0.84
C GLY A 104 -9.01 12.58 0.27
N GLY A 105 -8.80 12.59 -1.03
CA GLY A 105 -7.97 11.63 -1.72
C GLY A 105 -6.50 11.66 -1.31
N MET A 106 -5.84 12.80 -1.45
CA MET A 106 -4.40 12.92 -1.16
C MET A 106 -4.04 12.64 0.30
N PRO A 107 -4.72 13.22 1.31
CA PRO A 107 -4.47 12.90 2.71
C PRO A 107 -4.67 11.42 3.05
N ASN A 108 -5.68 10.79 2.46
CA ASN A 108 -5.96 9.38 2.71
C ASN A 108 -4.88 8.47 2.11
N VAL A 109 -4.48 8.71 0.86
CA VAL A 109 -3.38 7.98 0.22
C VAL A 109 -2.08 8.16 1.00
N ARG A 110 -1.76 9.39 1.43
CA ARG A 110 -0.60 9.67 2.26
C ARG A 110 -0.63 8.90 3.56
N LYS A 111 -1.75 8.95 4.28
CA LYS A 111 -1.96 8.23 5.53
C LYS A 111 -1.82 6.72 5.33
N ALA A 112 -2.46 6.16 4.31
CA ALA A 112 -2.35 4.74 3.99
C ALA A 112 -0.91 4.34 3.68
N SER A 113 -0.19 5.13 2.89
CA SER A 113 1.23 4.89 2.57
C SER A 113 2.10 4.90 3.82
N ALA A 114 1.89 5.83 4.74
CA ALA A 114 2.63 5.90 5.99
C ALA A 114 2.40 4.65 6.86
N TYR A 115 1.18 4.14 6.93
CA TYR A 115 0.88 2.87 7.63
C TYR A 115 1.53 1.67 6.95
N VAL A 116 1.47 1.58 5.63
CA VAL A 116 2.14 0.51 4.87
C VAL A 116 3.65 0.57 5.10
N HIS A 117 4.25 1.77 5.07
CA HIS A 117 5.67 1.94 5.35
C HIS A 117 6.04 1.43 6.75
N GLN A 118 5.29 1.81 7.78
CA GLN A 118 5.54 1.33 9.14
C GLN A 118 5.44 -0.20 9.25
N ALA A 119 4.45 -0.78 8.60
CA ALA A 119 4.27 -2.22 8.58
C ALA A 119 5.44 -2.95 7.87
N LEU A 120 5.91 -2.40 6.75
CA LEU A 120 7.09 -2.94 6.04
C LEU A 120 8.36 -2.85 6.90
N LEU A 121 8.52 -1.76 7.67
CA LEU A 121 9.63 -1.62 8.61
C LEU A 121 9.54 -2.64 9.76
N GLU A 122 8.35 -2.97 10.24
CA GLU A 122 8.15 -4.00 11.25
C GLU A 122 8.56 -5.37 10.73
N LEU A 123 8.08 -5.74 9.53
CA LEU A 123 8.50 -6.99 8.88
C LEU A 123 10.01 -7.05 8.64
N ALA A 124 10.60 -5.94 8.20
CA ALA A 124 12.04 -5.88 7.98
C ALA A 124 12.82 -6.03 9.28
N SER A 125 12.36 -5.38 10.36
CA SER A 125 12.95 -5.51 11.70
C SER A 125 12.97 -6.97 12.18
N GLU A 126 11.85 -7.67 12.02
CA GLU A 126 11.75 -9.09 12.34
C GLU A 126 12.65 -9.95 11.43
N ARG A 127 12.60 -9.72 10.12
CA ARG A 127 13.35 -10.52 9.13
C ARG A 127 14.86 -10.35 9.26
N LEU A 128 15.33 -9.14 9.53
CA LEU A 128 16.74 -8.81 9.67
C LEU A 128 17.24 -9.02 11.10
N ALA A 129 16.33 -9.17 12.07
CA ALA A 129 16.61 -9.19 13.51
C ALA A 129 17.40 -7.95 13.96
N VAL A 130 16.90 -6.76 13.55
CA VAL A 130 17.48 -5.43 13.84
C VAL A 130 16.37 -4.49 14.26
N PRO A 131 16.54 -3.69 15.34
CA PRO A 131 15.56 -2.70 15.75
C PRO A 131 15.21 -1.68 14.65
N LYS A 132 13.95 -1.22 14.62
CA LYS A 132 13.46 -0.32 13.56
C LYS A 132 14.24 0.99 13.44
N ASP A 133 14.72 1.53 14.55
CA ASP A 133 15.52 2.76 14.62
C ASP A 133 16.91 2.65 13.97
N GLN A 134 17.37 1.42 13.68
CA GLN A 134 18.62 1.15 12.97
C GLN A 134 18.40 0.79 11.48
N LEU A 135 17.16 0.81 11.03
CA LEU A 135 16.82 0.55 9.63
C LEU A 135 16.83 1.85 8.83
N SER A 136 17.27 1.76 7.60
CA SER A 136 17.15 2.82 6.61
C SER A 136 16.47 2.27 5.35
N VAL A 137 15.70 3.12 4.67
CA VAL A 137 15.02 2.73 3.43
C VAL A 137 15.49 3.62 2.29
N LYS A 138 15.80 2.98 1.19
CA LYS A 138 16.09 3.66 -0.07
C LYS A 138 15.66 2.76 -1.24
N ASP A 139 14.94 3.34 -2.18
CA ASP A 139 14.50 2.67 -3.41
C ASP A 139 13.75 1.35 -3.15
N GLY A 140 12.93 1.29 -2.08
CA GLY A 140 12.18 0.09 -1.69
C GLY A 140 13.03 -1.02 -1.08
N ILE A 141 14.27 -0.72 -0.73
CA ILE A 141 15.19 -1.65 -0.03
C ILE A 141 15.39 -1.15 1.39
N VAL A 142 15.06 -2.00 2.35
CA VAL A 142 15.35 -1.79 3.77
C VAL A 142 16.73 -2.32 4.08
N SER A 143 17.58 -1.50 4.65
CA SER A 143 18.98 -1.80 4.94
C SER A 143 19.30 -1.63 6.42
N ALA A 144 20.16 -2.52 6.92
CA ALA A 144 20.81 -2.48 8.23
C ALA A 144 22.28 -2.84 8.05
N PRO A 145 23.16 -2.68 9.05
CA PRO A 145 24.57 -3.02 8.94
C PRO A 145 24.79 -4.46 8.46
N GLY A 146 25.32 -4.62 7.24
CA GLY A 146 25.63 -5.91 6.63
C GLY A 146 24.43 -6.72 6.13
N LYS A 147 23.22 -6.18 6.14
CA LYS A 147 21.98 -6.87 5.73
C LYS A 147 21.08 -5.93 4.95
N ASN A 148 20.31 -6.48 4.02
CA ASN A 148 19.22 -5.77 3.35
C ASN A 148 18.09 -6.72 2.96
N VAL A 149 16.92 -6.16 2.68
CA VAL A 149 15.74 -6.88 2.20
C VAL A 149 14.88 -5.93 1.38
N SER A 150 14.36 -6.37 0.24
CA SER A 150 13.42 -5.56 -0.56
C SER A 150 12.00 -5.66 0.00
N TYR A 151 11.15 -4.68 -0.32
CA TYR A 151 9.74 -4.73 0.01
C TYR A 151 9.06 -5.96 -0.60
N GLY A 152 9.37 -6.27 -1.86
CA GLY A 152 8.84 -7.45 -2.52
C GLY A 152 9.22 -8.76 -1.81
N ASP A 153 10.45 -8.86 -1.29
CA ASP A 153 10.87 -10.04 -0.53
C ASP A 153 10.19 -10.13 0.84
N LEU A 154 9.83 -9.00 1.45
CA LEU A 154 9.08 -8.98 2.71
C LEU A 154 7.66 -9.51 2.54
N VAL A 155 7.02 -9.23 1.40
CA VAL A 155 5.63 -9.63 1.13
C VAL A 155 5.51 -11.00 0.45
N LYS A 156 6.62 -11.64 0.10
CA LYS A 156 6.60 -13.03 -0.38
C LYS A 156 6.17 -13.96 0.73
N THR A 157 5.10 -14.69 0.52
CA THR A 157 4.73 -15.83 1.37
C THR A 157 5.76 -16.93 1.18
N ASN A 158 6.40 -17.37 2.25
CA ASN A 158 7.15 -18.61 2.21
C ASN A 158 6.16 -19.76 1.98
N SER A 159 6.16 -20.29 0.76
CA SER A 159 5.42 -21.52 0.40
C SER A 159 6.10 -22.71 1.00
#